data_f9faecab6930147f545ed0ee0771bf19
#
_entry.id   f9faecab6930147f545ed0ee0771bf19
#
_cell.length_a   1.000
_cell.length_b   1.000
_cell.length_c   1.000
_cell.angle_alpha   90.00
_cell.angle_beta   90.00
_cell.angle_gamma   90.00
#
_symmetry.space_group_name_H-M   'P 1'
#
loop_
_entity.id
_entity.type
_entity.pdbx_description
1 polymer ?
#
loop_
_entity_poly.entity_id
_entity_poly.type
_entity_poly.pdbx_seq_one_letter_code
_entity_poly.pdbx_strand_id
1 'polypeptide(L)'
;FPMAEPASTVPKNVIGLKVLTETYHEVRLVRNQFSLRLMYGVTPNLTVWVQPMVSNHHDRLLPRNIVTHRHVGPSTVLITGRRNYGASYDYRLSGVHFYAKYRFLTFDSDDQHFRMAFYAEATPMGSTAHDEAEPHLQGDNRGYGAGIIATYLKSRAAVSFTGGFIRASDYRESNTDLNFHLQYGDAYQYSLSFGYLLYPRKYDGYHHTNYNLYVEFIGKSYGAAALTSNGEPISIESAPFQEGSYLDVNLGIQQIIRSNDRLELSVGFDLINRSYRHFYPVINFGWQHYFYL
;
A
#
# COMPACT_ATOMS: atom_id res chain seq x y z
N PHE A 1 12.63 0.40 5.66
CA PHE A 1 12.05 -0.43 4.60
C PHE A 1 11.28 0.48 3.65
N PRO A 2 11.48 0.36 2.33
CA PRO A 2 10.78 1.20 1.34
C PRO A 2 9.27 0.98 1.29
N MET A 3 8.84 -0.27 1.33
CA MET A 3 7.43 -0.65 1.18
C MET A 3 6.76 -0.97 2.51
N ALA A 4 7.42 -1.72 3.40
CA ALA A 4 6.89 -2.09 4.70
C ALA A 4 7.20 -1.04 5.77
N GLU A 5 6.38 -1.00 6.82
CA GLU A 5 6.60 -0.13 7.97
C GLU A 5 7.34 -0.88 9.08
N PRO A 6 8.44 -0.32 9.64
CA PRO A 6 9.08 -0.89 10.82
C PRO A 6 8.26 -0.59 12.09
N ALA A 7 8.52 -1.33 13.16
CA ALA A 7 7.93 -1.06 14.48
C ALA A 7 8.43 0.24 15.14
N SER A 8 9.46 0.88 14.57
CA SER A 8 9.96 2.18 15.03
C SER A 8 8.94 3.28 14.80
N THR A 9 8.91 4.24 15.71
CA THR A 9 8.03 5.42 15.69
C THR A 9 8.81 6.68 15.32
N VAL A 10 8.11 7.66 14.76
CA VAL A 10 8.65 9.03 14.60
C VAL A 10 8.86 9.62 15.99
N PRO A 11 10.00 10.28 16.27
CA PRO A 11 10.24 10.90 17.58
C PRO A 11 9.16 11.92 17.95
N LYS A 12 8.94 12.11 19.24
CA LYS A 12 7.95 13.09 19.74
C LYS A 12 8.26 14.48 19.21
N ASN A 13 7.21 15.21 18.80
CA ASN A 13 7.28 16.55 18.25
C ASN A 13 8.07 16.65 16.93
N VAL A 14 8.21 15.57 16.21
CA VAL A 14 8.82 15.57 14.86
C VAL A 14 7.70 15.41 13.84
N ILE A 15 7.74 16.25 12.81
CA ILE A 15 6.91 16.12 11.62
C ILE A 15 7.72 15.44 10.52
N GLY A 16 7.17 14.44 9.90
CA GLY A 16 7.73 13.78 8.71
C GLY A 16 6.85 14.04 7.50
N LEU A 17 7.48 14.44 6.41
CA LEU A 17 6.84 14.53 5.10
C LEU A 17 7.42 13.45 4.21
N LYS A 18 6.58 12.59 3.63
CA LYS A 18 7.02 11.56 2.68
C LYS A 18 6.20 11.64 1.39
N VAL A 19 6.88 11.79 0.27
CA VAL A 19 6.31 11.63 -1.07
C VAL A 19 6.60 10.21 -1.53
N LEU A 20 5.59 9.54 -2.04
CA LEU A 20 5.69 8.18 -2.56
C LEU A 20 5.09 8.16 -3.96
N THR A 21 5.74 7.44 -4.86
CA THR A 21 5.18 7.13 -6.17
C THR A 21 5.19 5.63 -6.39
N GLU A 22 4.16 5.14 -7.04
CA GLU A 22 4.06 3.78 -7.55
C GLU A 22 3.76 3.86 -9.04
N THR A 23 4.55 3.18 -9.85
CA THR A 23 4.45 3.25 -11.31
C THR A 23 4.53 1.84 -11.90
N TYR A 24 3.62 1.53 -12.81
CA TYR A 24 3.65 0.28 -13.58
C TYR A 24 3.05 0.47 -14.98
N HIS A 25 3.33 -0.48 -15.87
CA HIS A 25 2.82 -0.48 -17.23
C HIS A 25 1.63 -1.44 -17.36
N GLU A 26 0.48 -0.89 -17.69
CA GLU A 26 -0.71 -1.66 -18.06
C GLU A 26 -0.86 -1.66 -19.58
N VAL A 27 -0.42 -2.75 -20.23
CA VAL A 27 -0.43 -2.96 -21.70
C VAL A 27 0.17 -1.81 -22.51
N ARG A 28 -0.50 -0.67 -22.62
CA ARG A 28 -0.05 0.52 -23.37
C ARG A 28 -0.10 1.81 -22.56
N LEU A 29 -0.44 1.70 -21.28
CA LEU A 29 -0.65 2.84 -20.39
C LEU A 29 0.35 2.78 -19.25
N VAL A 30 0.86 3.94 -18.85
CA VAL A 30 1.61 4.07 -17.61
C VAL A 30 0.64 4.46 -16.53
N ARG A 31 0.56 3.63 -15.49
CA ARG A 31 -0.19 3.91 -14.28
C ARG A 31 0.73 4.49 -13.23
N ASN A 32 0.27 5.56 -12.62
CA ASN A 32 1.00 6.18 -11.54
C ASN A 32 0.04 6.48 -10.38
N GLN A 33 0.52 6.20 -9.19
CA GLN A 33 -0.08 6.68 -7.96
C GLN A 33 0.93 7.55 -7.23
N PHE A 34 0.51 8.74 -6.84
CA PHE A 34 1.27 9.66 -5.99
C PHE A 34 0.61 9.73 -4.63
N SER A 35 1.42 9.65 -3.59
CA SER A 35 0.96 9.78 -2.21
C SER A 35 1.81 10.81 -1.47
N LEU A 36 1.15 11.66 -0.71
CA LEU A 36 1.79 12.61 0.20
C LEU A 36 1.47 12.20 1.63
N ARG A 37 2.44 11.66 2.35
CA ARG A 37 2.26 11.23 3.74
C ARG A 37 2.78 12.31 4.69
N LEU A 38 1.89 12.84 5.51
CA LEU A 38 2.24 13.74 6.62
C LEU A 38 2.19 12.97 7.93
N MET A 39 3.34 12.77 8.55
CA MET A 39 3.53 12.00 9.79
C MET A 39 3.78 12.92 10.97
N TYR A 40 3.30 12.53 12.15
CA TYR A 40 3.58 13.24 13.40
C TYR A 40 3.86 12.28 14.55
N GLY A 41 4.94 12.52 15.26
CA GLY A 41 5.27 11.84 16.51
C GLY A 41 4.53 12.47 17.68
N VAL A 42 3.41 11.89 18.07
CA VAL A 42 2.55 12.40 19.18
C VAL A 42 3.23 12.16 20.52
N THR A 43 3.74 10.96 20.71
CA THR A 43 4.55 10.56 21.87
C THR A 43 5.78 9.79 21.37
N PRO A 44 6.76 9.47 22.24
CA PRO A 44 7.87 8.61 21.83
C PRO A 44 7.43 7.26 21.27
N ASN A 45 6.21 6.81 21.60
CA ASN A 45 5.69 5.50 21.22
C ASN A 45 4.51 5.55 20.24
N LEU A 46 3.95 6.74 19.94
CA LEU A 46 2.78 6.90 19.08
C LEU A 46 3.12 7.79 17.88
N THR A 47 2.99 7.24 16.70
CA THR A 47 3.03 7.96 15.43
C THR A 47 1.67 7.88 14.74
N VAL A 48 1.23 9.00 14.20
CA VAL A 48 0.04 9.08 13.34
C VAL A 48 0.43 9.68 12.00
N TRP A 49 -0.31 9.34 10.94
CA TRP A 49 -0.19 10.04 9.67
C TRP A 49 -1.49 10.10 8.90
N VAL A 50 -1.53 11.06 8.00
CA VAL A 50 -2.53 11.18 6.95
C VAL A 50 -1.83 11.15 5.59
N GLN A 51 -2.43 10.45 4.64
CA GLN A 51 -1.86 10.24 3.31
C GLN A 51 -2.95 10.39 2.24
N PRO A 52 -3.15 11.60 1.67
CA PRO A 52 -3.89 11.74 0.42
C PRO A 52 -3.14 11.06 -0.73
N MET A 53 -3.91 10.44 -1.62
CA MET A 53 -3.41 9.69 -2.76
C MET A 53 -4.08 10.16 -4.04
N VAL A 54 -3.28 10.33 -5.09
CA VAL A 54 -3.71 10.79 -6.41
C VAL A 54 -3.23 9.79 -7.44
N SER A 55 -4.11 9.30 -8.29
CA SER A 55 -3.74 8.32 -9.32
C SER A 55 -4.44 8.59 -10.65
N ASN A 56 -3.86 8.06 -11.72
CA ASN A 56 -4.47 7.97 -13.05
C ASN A 56 -5.03 6.57 -13.33
N HIS A 57 -5.36 5.82 -12.29
CA HIS A 57 -5.81 4.43 -12.39
C HIS A 57 -7.28 4.33 -12.81
N HIS A 58 -8.11 5.30 -12.41
CA HIS A 58 -9.54 5.28 -12.66
C HIS A 58 -9.95 6.19 -13.84
N ASP A 59 -10.88 5.70 -14.67
CA ASP A 59 -11.47 6.50 -15.72
C ASP A 59 -12.67 7.33 -15.21
N ARG A 60 -12.69 8.57 -15.60
CA ARG A 60 -13.78 9.51 -15.28
C ARG A 60 -15.08 9.23 -16.01
N LEU A 61 -14.96 8.70 -17.21
CA LEU A 61 -16.08 8.60 -18.15
C LEU A 61 -16.77 7.24 -18.07
N LEU A 62 -16.28 6.30 -17.25
CA LEU A 62 -17.00 5.07 -17.02
C LEU A 62 -18.30 5.38 -16.28
N PRO A 63 -19.42 4.78 -16.72
CA PRO A 63 -20.66 4.83 -15.95
C PRO A 63 -20.33 4.38 -14.53
N ARG A 64 -20.89 5.07 -13.55
CA ARG A 64 -20.79 4.69 -12.14
C ARG A 64 -21.69 3.48 -11.86
N ASN A 65 -21.43 2.40 -12.59
CA ASN A 65 -22.03 1.12 -12.36
C ASN A 65 -21.23 0.40 -11.25
N ILE A 66 -21.26 -0.90 -11.23
CA ILE A 66 -20.49 -1.73 -10.28
C ILE A 66 -18.99 -1.57 -10.48
N VAL A 67 -18.56 -1.37 -11.73
CA VAL A 67 -17.15 -1.32 -12.13
C VAL A 67 -16.80 0.08 -12.62
N THR A 68 -15.84 0.71 -11.96
CA THR A 68 -15.37 2.07 -12.29
C THR A 68 -14.17 2.09 -13.20
N HIS A 69 -13.46 1.00 -13.28
CA HIS A 69 -12.37 0.78 -14.22
C HIS A 69 -12.19 -0.71 -14.46
N ARG A 70 -11.42 -1.04 -15.47
CA ARG A 70 -10.99 -2.41 -15.77
C ARG A 70 -9.51 -2.43 -16.04
N HIS A 71 -8.85 -3.42 -15.47
CA HIS A 71 -7.50 -3.75 -15.88
C HIS A 71 -7.51 -4.39 -17.26
N VAL A 72 -6.63 -3.93 -18.14
CA VAL A 72 -6.47 -4.50 -19.47
C VAL A 72 -5.40 -5.56 -19.41
N GLY A 73 -5.81 -6.82 -19.34
CA GLY A 73 -4.91 -7.97 -19.38
C GLY A 73 -5.30 -8.94 -20.50
N PRO A 74 -4.51 -10.00 -20.72
CA PRO A 74 -4.81 -11.01 -21.75
C PRO A 74 -6.16 -11.69 -21.61
N SER A 75 -6.71 -11.70 -20.40
CA SER A 75 -8.01 -12.32 -20.05
C SER A 75 -9.14 -11.33 -19.89
N THR A 76 -8.91 -10.03 -20.03
CA THR A 76 -9.91 -9.00 -19.78
C THR A 76 -10.59 -8.58 -21.08
N VAL A 77 -11.87 -8.90 -21.22
CA VAL A 77 -12.69 -8.43 -22.33
C VAL A 77 -13.24 -7.05 -21.98
N LEU A 78 -12.80 -6.03 -22.71
CA LEU A 78 -13.37 -4.69 -22.61
C LEU A 78 -14.78 -4.65 -23.22
N ILE A 79 -15.78 -4.47 -22.42
CA ILE A 79 -17.18 -4.43 -22.85
C ILE A 79 -17.59 -3.01 -23.31
N THR A 80 -16.80 -1.98 -23.07
CA THR A 80 -17.18 -0.62 -23.41
C THR A 80 -16.54 -0.15 -24.72
N GLY A 81 -17.34 -0.06 -25.76
CA GLY A 81 -16.95 0.31 -27.13
C GLY A 81 -16.47 1.75 -27.34
N ARG A 82 -16.03 2.47 -26.33
CA ARG A 82 -15.57 3.87 -26.44
C ARG A 82 -14.12 4.08 -26.03
N ARG A 83 -13.31 3.04 -25.92
CA ARG A 83 -11.99 3.23 -25.44
C ARG A 83 -10.93 3.17 -26.50
N ASN A 84 -10.23 4.26 -26.63
CA ASN A 84 -8.93 4.27 -27.25
C ASN A 84 -7.94 3.58 -26.31
N TYR A 85 -7.57 2.36 -26.59
CA TYR A 85 -6.41 1.72 -26.01
C TYR A 85 -5.21 2.67 -26.13
N GLY A 86 -4.62 3.02 -25.02
CA GLY A 86 -3.48 3.93 -24.99
C GLY A 86 -3.83 5.37 -24.56
N ALA A 87 -5.08 5.69 -24.24
CA ALA A 87 -5.40 6.95 -23.58
C ALA A 87 -4.95 6.91 -22.11
N SER A 88 -4.22 7.94 -21.68
CA SER A 88 -3.96 8.17 -20.25
C SER A 88 -5.25 8.63 -19.58
N TYR A 89 -5.45 8.23 -18.33
CA TYR A 89 -6.52 8.78 -17.51
C TYR A 89 -6.04 10.04 -16.79
N ASP A 90 -6.98 10.94 -16.51
CA ASP A 90 -6.69 12.11 -15.71
C ASP A 90 -6.36 11.71 -14.27
N TYR A 91 -5.40 12.42 -13.67
CA TYR A 91 -5.09 12.25 -12.27
C TYR A 91 -6.24 12.72 -11.38
N ARG A 92 -6.53 11.94 -10.34
CA ARG A 92 -7.58 12.22 -9.38
C ARG A 92 -7.21 11.79 -7.98
N LEU A 93 -7.85 12.43 -7.02
CA LEU A 93 -7.86 11.96 -5.64
C LEU A 93 -8.51 10.57 -5.60
N SER A 94 -7.72 9.55 -5.30
CA SER A 94 -8.17 8.16 -5.18
C SER A 94 -8.54 7.79 -3.75
N GLY A 95 -8.04 8.52 -2.76
CA GLY A 95 -8.41 8.30 -1.36
C GLY A 95 -7.60 9.15 -0.40
N VAL A 96 -7.99 9.08 0.87
CA VAL A 96 -7.22 9.63 2.00
C VAL A 96 -7.09 8.55 3.05
N HIS A 97 -5.88 8.10 3.26
CA HIS A 97 -5.54 7.05 4.21
C HIS A 97 -5.05 7.64 5.53
N PHE A 98 -5.57 7.15 6.64
CA PHE A 98 -5.18 7.47 7.99
C PHE A 98 -4.55 6.25 8.64
N TYR A 99 -3.55 6.48 9.45
CA TYR A 99 -2.83 5.40 10.11
C TYR A 99 -2.32 5.86 11.48
N ALA A 100 -2.38 4.95 12.44
CA ALA A 100 -1.82 5.13 13.77
C ALA A 100 -0.98 3.91 14.13
N LYS A 101 0.22 4.14 14.67
CA LYS A 101 1.13 3.08 15.10
C LYS A 101 1.58 3.34 16.52
N TYR A 102 1.34 2.38 17.42
CA TYR A 102 1.73 2.43 18.82
C TYR A 102 2.75 1.33 19.12
N ARG A 103 3.97 1.75 19.48
CA ARG A 103 5.03 0.85 19.90
C ARG A 103 4.86 0.51 21.36
N PHE A 104 4.47 -0.73 21.65
CA PHE A 104 4.18 -1.19 23.00
C PHE A 104 5.35 -1.95 23.63
N LEU A 105 6.32 -2.39 22.83
CA LEU A 105 7.47 -3.15 23.31
C LEU A 105 8.77 -2.63 22.70
N THR A 106 9.79 -2.50 23.52
CA THR A 106 11.13 -2.08 23.15
C THR A 106 12.15 -2.80 24.04
N PHE A 107 13.06 -3.51 23.38
CA PHE A 107 14.27 -4.04 24.00
C PHE A 107 15.46 -3.52 23.22
N ASP A 108 16.19 -2.61 23.79
CA ASP A 108 17.36 -1.98 23.18
C ASP A 108 18.61 -2.36 23.98
N SER A 109 19.67 -2.79 23.29
CA SER A 109 21.02 -2.94 23.81
C SER A 109 21.99 -2.26 22.83
N ASP A 110 23.30 -2.33 23.11
CA ASP A 110 24.31 -1.58 22.35
C ASP A 110 24.28 -1.86 20.85
N ASP A 111 24.04 -3.12 20.45
CA ASP A 111 24.08 -3.55 19.05
C ASP A 111 22.80 -4.25 18.57
N GLN A 112 21.79 -4.36 19.43
CA GLN A 112 20.56 -5.10 19.15
C GLN A 112 19.34 -4.30 19.61
N HIS A 113 18.33 -4.26 18.74
CA HIS A 113 17.07 -3.59 19.01
C HIS A 113 15.92 -4.48 18.56
N PHE A 114 15.04 -4.80 19.50
CA PHE A 114 13.79 -5.50 19.20
C PHE A 114 12.61 -4.63 19.59
N ARG A 115 11.70 -4.42 18.65
CA ARG A 115 10.54 -3.55 18.86
C ARG A 115 9.30 -4.20 18.30
N MET A 116 8.18 -4.00 19.02
CA MET A 116 6.86 -4.39 18.52
C MET A 116 5.89 -3.22 18.60
N ALA A 117 5.02 -3.13 17.60
CA ALA A 117 4.00 -2.10 17.51
C ALA A 117 2.67 -2.70 17.05
N PHE A 118 1.57 -2.17 17.57
CA PHE A 118 0.26 -2.29 16.95
C PHE A 118 0.07 -1.17 15.93
N TYR A 119 -0.68 -1.44 14.88
CA TYR A 119 -1.17 -0.39 13.99
C TYR A 119 -2.66 -0.55 13.75
N ALA A 120 -3.28 0.57 13.42
CA ALA A 120 -4.62 0.65 12.88
C ALA A 120 -4.62 1.63 11.70
N GLU A 121 -5.40 1.31 10.69
CA GLU A 121 -5.52 2.11 9.47
C GLU A 121 -6.97 2.24 9.04
N ALA A 122 -7.29 3.34 8.36
CA ALA A 122 -8.61 3.57 7.81
C ALA A 122 -8.54 4.46 6.58
N THR A 123 -9.39 4.17 5.59
CA THR A 123 -9.60 4.99 4.40
C THR A 123 -11.09 5.31 4.28
N PRO A 124 -11.56 6.39 4.94
CA PRO A 124 -12.97 6.79 4.90
C PRO A 124 -13.38 7.36 3.54
N MET A 125 -12.40 7.89 2.80
CA MET A 125 -12.57 8.46 1.46
C MET A 125 -11.78 7.59 0.48
N GLY A 126 -12.40 6.58 -0.04
CA GLY A 126 -11.89 5.76 -1.11
C GLY A 126 -12.67 6.02 -2.39
N SER A 127 -12.16 5.51 -3.48
CA SER A 127 -12.88 5.53 -4.74
C SER A 127 -14.03 4.51 -4.73
N THR A 128 -14.47 4.15 -5.79
CA THR A 128 -15.63 3.37 -6.13
C THR A 128 -15.30 1.89 -6.17
N ALA A 129 -16.27 1.06 -6.45
CA ALA A 129 -16.11 -0.38 -6.59
C ALA A 129 -15.07 -0.74 -7.65
N HIS A 130 -14.29 -1.73 -7.34
CA HIS A 130 -13.34 -2.36 -8.24
C HIS A 130 -13.93 -3.60 -8.90
N ASP A 131 -13.35 -4.02 -9.99
CA ASP A 131 -13.70 -5.24 -10.70
C ASP A 131 -12.97 -6.49 -10.16
N GLU A 132 -12.59 -6.44 -8.89
CA GLU A 132 -11.83 -7.47 -8.21
C GLU A 132 -12.22 -7.62 -6.73
N ALA A 133 -12.00 -8.81 -6.17
CA ALA A 133 -12.22 -9.10 -4.75
C ALA A 133 -11.06 -8.65 -3.85
N GLU A 134 -9.89 -8.36 -4.42
CA GLU A 134 -8.71 -7.93 -3.67
C GLU A 134 -8.93 -6.55 -3.06
N PRO A 135 -9.02 -6.41 -1.71
CA PRO A 135 -9.21 -5.10 -1.10
C PRO A 135 -7.89 -4.34 -1.00
N HIS A 136 -7.93 -3.04 -1.28
CA HIS A 136 -6.77 -2.17 -1.23
C HIS A 136 -7.09 -0.81 -0.62
N LEU A 137 -6.68 -0.59 0.65
CA LEU A 137 -6.99 0.65 1.38
C LEU A 137 -6.14 1.85 0.92
N GLN A 138 -4.99 1.59 0.30
CA GLN A 138 -4.12 2.68 -0.14
C GLN A 138 -4.43 3.07 -1.60
N GLY A 139 -5.56 3.73 -1.80
CA GLY A 139 -5.92 4.35 -3.06
C GLY A 139 -7.19 3.85 -3.75
N ASP A 140 -7.78 2.76 -3.29
CA ASP A 140 -8.91 2.17 -4.00
C ASP A 140 -10.13 1.96 -3.12
N ASN A 141 -10.07 1.14 -2.10
CA ASN A 141 -11.23 0.85 -1.28
C ASN A 141 -11.34 1.76 -0.05
N ARG A 142 -12.57 2.05 0.34
CA ARG A 142 -12.87 2.45 1.70
C ARG A 142 -12.74 1.26 2.61
N GLY A 143 -12.41 1.50 3.86
CA GLY A 143 -12.34 0.43 4.83
C GLY A 143 -11.40 0.74 5.98
N TYR A 144 -11.07 -0.29 6.73
CA TYR A 144 -10.16 -0.21 7.86
C TYR A 144 -9.35 -1.49 7.98
N GLY A 145 -8.25 -1.38 8.68
CA GLY A 145 -7.37 -2.51 8.97
C GLY A 145 -6.66 -2.34 10.30
N ALA A 146 -6.09 -3.40 10.79
CA ALA A 146 -5.25 -3.39 11.98
C ALA A 146 -4.27 -4.57 11.96
N GLY A 147 -3.17 -4.44 12.69
CA GLY A 147 -2.21 -5.53 12.77
C GLY A 147 -1.05 -5.25 13.71
N ILE A 148 -0.04 -6.10 13.60
CA ILE A 148 1.15 -6.09 14.45
C ILE A 148 2.39 -6.01 13.57
N ILE A 149 3.37 -5.25 14.03
CA ILE A 149 4.69 -5.15 13.43
C ILE A 149 5.72 -5.59 14.47
N ALA A 150 6.64 -6.48 14.09
CA ALA A 150 7.80 -6.84 14.89
C ALA A 150 9.07 -6.56 14.08
N THR A 151 10.00 -5.80 14.64
CA THR A 151 11.25 -5.44 13.97
C THR A 151 12.43 -5.77 14.87
N TYR A 152 13.37 -6.51 14.33
CA TYR A 152 14.66 -6.82 14.97
C TYR A 152 15.79 -6.24 14.14
N LEU A 153 16.62 -5.44 14.78
CA LEU A 153 17.85 -4.89 14.23
C LEU A 153 19.03 -5.42 15.04
N LYS A 154 20.01 -5.96 14.37
CA LYS A 154 21.29 -6.34 14.96
C LYS A 154 22.43 -5.79 14.13
N SER A 155 23.23 -4.93 14.73
CA SER A 155 24.37 -4.27 14.09
C SER A 155 23.95 -3.60 12.76
N ARG A 156 24.14 -4.26 11.64
CA ARG A 156 23.89 -3.74 10.29
C ARG A 156 22.69 -4.37 9.58
N ALA A 157 22.13 -5.42 10.16
CA ALA A 157 21.04 -6.19 9.57
C ALA A 157 19.74 -5.97 10.33
N ALA A 158 18.67 -5.76 9.61
CA ALA A 158 17.33 -5.62 10.16
C ALA A 158 16.38 -6.63 9.50
N VAL A 159 15.48 -7.18 10.31
CA VAL A 159 14.36 -7.99 9.85
C VAL A 159 13.08 -7.40 10.43
N SER A 160 12.05 -7.27 9.61
CA SER A 160 10.74 -6.81 10.07
C SER A 160 9.66 -7.73 9.52
N PHE A 161 8.74 -8.09 10.38
CA PHE A 161 7.53 -8.81 10.04
C PHE A 161 6.32 -7.95 10.34
N THR A 162 5.36 -7.92 9.41
CA THR A 162 4.03 -7.30 9.61
C THR A 162 2.97 -8.34 9.31
N GLY A 163 1.96 -8.41 10.15
CA GLY A 163 0.75 -9.20 9.91
C GLY A 163 -0.46 -8.42 10.35
N GLY A 164 -1.51 -8.42 9.53
CA GLY A 164 -2.72 -7.69 9.83
C GLY A 164 -3.91 -8.12 8.97
N PHE A 165 -5.06 -7.58 9.29
CA PHE A 165 -6.27 -7.79 8.50
C PHE A 165 -6.74 -6.47 7.88
N ILE A 166 -7.48 -6.59 6.79
CA ILE A 166 -8.16 -5.51 6.10
C ILE A 166 -9.62 -5.88 5.95
N ARG A 167 -10.49 -4.92 6.23
CA ARG A 167 -11.90 -4.99 5.90
C ARG A 167 -12.26 -3.83 4.99
N ALA A 168 -12.48 -4.11 3.71
CA ALA A 168 -13.02 -3.13 2.80
C ALA A 168 -14.50 -2.90 3.11
N SER A 169 -14.96 -1.67 2.95
CA SER A 169 -16.38 -1.33 3.06
C SER A 169 -17.13 -1.80 1.82
N ASP A 170 -18.33 -2.28 2.03
CA ASP A 170 -19.23 -2.64 0.94
C ASP A 170 -19.47 -1.46 0.00
N TYR A 171 -19.60 -1.75 -1.27
CA TYR A 171 -20.04 -0.79 -2.26
C TYR A 171 -21.51 -0.97 -2.54
N ARG A 172 -22.26 0.14 -2.54
CA ARG A 172 -23.69 0.17 -2.86
C ARG A 172 -23.96 1.27 -3.86
N GLU A 173 -24.70 0.95 -4.90
CA GLU A 173 -25.20 1.90 -5.86
C GLU A 173 -26.65 1.60 -6.17
N SER A 174 -27.48 2.65 -6.14
CA SER A 174 -28.88 2.58 -6.49
C SER A 174 -29.15 3.54 -7.63
N ASN A 175 -29.76 3.07 -8.69
CA ASN A 175 -30.34 3.88 -9.74
C ASN A 175 -31.83 3.49 -9.92
N THR A 176 -32.53 4.10 -10.89
CA THR A 176 -33.97 3.97 -11.04
C THR A 176 -34.47 2.52 -11.13
N ASP A 177 -33.65 1.60 -11.66
CA ASP A 177 -34.08 0.24 -11.98
C ASP A 177 -33.26 -0.85 -11.26
N LEU A 178 -32.09 -0.50 -10.70
CA LEU A 178 -31.15 -1.47 -10.18
C LEU A 178 -30.50 -1.00 -8.87
N ASN A 179 -30.52 -1.88 -7.88
CA ASN A 179 -29.81 -1.71 -6.63
C ASN A 179 -28.67 -2.72 -6.56
N PHE A 180 -27.43 -2.26 -6.66
CA PHE A 180 -26.25 -3.10 -6.57
C PHE A 180 -25.62 -3.03 -5.19
N HIS A 181 -25.21 -4.19 -4.69
CA HIS A 181 -24.45 -4.32 -3.48
C HIS A 181 -23.30 -5.30 -3.70
N LEU A 182 -22.08 -4.78 -3.68
CA LEU A 182 -20.85 -5.57 -3.72
C LEU A 182 -20.26 -5.63 -2.31
N GLN A 183 -20.14 -6.82 -1.78
CA GLN A 183 -19.55 -7.12 -0.47
C GLN A 183 -18.19 -7.77 -0.67
N TYR A 184 -17.16 -7.18 -0.08
CA TYR A 184 -15.81 -7.74 -0.10
C TYR A 184 -15.65 -8.80 0.98
N GLY A 185 -14.85 -9.83 0.68
CA GLY A 185 -14.40 -10.80 1.67
C GLY A 185 -13.41 -10.19 2.67
N ASP A 186 -13.12 -10.92 3.74
CA ASP A 186 -12.05 -10.56 4.66
C ASP A 186 -10.69 -10.75 4.00
N ALA A 187 -9.73 -9.90 4.34
CA ALA A 187 -8.39 -10.00 3.81
C ALA A 187 -7.33 -9.91 4.91
N TYR A 188 -6.25 -10.65 4.70
CA TYR A 188 -5.08 -10.66 5.57
C TYR A 188 -3.87 -10.21 4.76
N GLN A 189 -3.17 -9.18 5.24
CA GLN A 189 -1.93 -8.70 4.67
C GLN A 189 -0.75 -9.13 5.54
N TYR A 190 0.36 -9.44 4.88
CA TYR A 190 1.58 -9.83 5.56
C TYR A 190 2.80 -9.36 4.79
N SER A 191 3.86 -9.04 5.51
CA SER A 191 5.16 -8.75 4.92
C SER A 191 6.31 -9.27 5.76
N LEU A 192 7.38 -9.66 5.08
CA LEU A 192 8.67 -10.00 5.69
C LEU A 192 9.75 -9.21 4.96
N SER A 193 10.43 -8.33 5.68
CA SER A 193 11.40 -7.39 5.12
C SER A 193 12.77 -7.60 5.73
N PHE A 194 13.78 -7.62 4.87
CA PHE A 194 15.19 -7.71 5.25
C PHE A 194 15.87 -6.43 4.81
N GLY A 195 16.63 -5.82 5.70
CA GLY A 195 17.42 -4.63 5.44
C GLY A 195 18.88 -4.84 5.83
N TYR A 196 19.79 -4.30 5.05
CA TYR A 196 21.21 -4.35 5.34
C TYR A 196 21.87 -3.00 5.08
N LEU A 197 22.56 -2.45 6.09
CA LEU A 197 23.36 -1.24 5.96
C LEU A 197 24.65 -1.55 5.19
N LEU A 198 24.69 -1.13 3.93
CA LEU A 198 25.85 -1.35 3.05
C LEU A 198 26.99 -0.39 3.38
N TYR A 199 26.66 0.89 3.59
CA TYR A 199 27.62 1.97 3.89
C TYR A 199 26.98 2.99 4.85
N PRO A 200 27.74 3.59 5.81
CA PRO A 200 29.16 3.40 6.07
C PRO A 200 29.47 2.07 6.79
N ARG A 201 30.72 1.64 6.72
CA ARG A 201 31.18 0.45 7.48
C ARG A 201 31.40 0.76 8.96
N LYS A 202 31.74 2.00 9.29
CA LYS A 202 31.90 2.52 10.64
C LYS A 202 31.21 3.87 10.71
N TYR A 203 30.53 4.14 11.83
CA TYR A 203 29.94 5.44 12.11
C TYR A 203 30.93 6.30 12.89
N ASP A 204 31.26 7.48 12.34
CA ASP A 204 32.04 8.49 13.04
C ASP A 204 31.15 9.68 13.49
N GLY A 205 29.84 9.62 13.21
CA GLY A 205 28.85 10.63 13.59
C GLY A 205 27.57 10.57 12.75
N TYR A 206 26.60 11.41 13.07
CA TYR A 206 25.30 11.48 12.40
C TYR A 206 25.31 12.15 11.01
N HIS A 207 26.48 12.64 10.58
CA HIS A 207 26.63 13.34 9.29
C HIS A 207 26.82 12.39 8.09
N HIS A 208 27.04 11.13 8.35
CA HIS A 208 27.25 10.15 7.29
C HIS A 208 25.98 9.92 6.48
N THR A 209 26.19 9.79 5.18
CA THR A 209 25.16 9.28 4.29
C THR A 209 25.14 7.76 4.39
N ASN A 210 23.98 7.21 4.65
CA ASN A 210 23.78 5.77 4.76
C ASN A 210 23.18 5.22 3.47
N TYR A 211 23.67 4.08 3.03
CA TYR A 211 23.08 3.30 1.94
C TYR A 211 22.63 1.94 2.49
N ASN A 212 21.34 1.66 2.34
CA ASN A 212 20.73 0.42 2.78
C ASN A 212 20.18 -0.33 1.57
N LEU A 213 20.33 -1.65 1.58
CA LEU A 213 19.67 -2.56 0.65
C LEU A 213 18.51 -3.25 1.34
N TYR A 214 17.43 -3.51 0.59
CA TYR A 214 16.24 -4.17 1.10
C TYR A 214 15.78 -5.27 0.16
N VAL A 215 15.28 -6.34 0.78
CA VAL A 215 14.46 -7.36 0.13
C VAL A 215 13.19 -7.49 0.96
N GLU A 216 12.04 -7.27 0.34
CA GLU A 216 10.76 -7.30 1.03
C GLU A 216 9.82 -8.26 0.31
N PHE A 217 9.26 -9.20 1.05
CA PHE A 217 8.19 -10.09 0.60
C PHE A 217 6.89 -9.53 1.13
N ILE A 218 5.95 -9.22 0.24
CA ILE A 218 4.68 -8.57 0.57
C ILE A 218 3.57 -9.40 -0.05
N GLY A 219 2.61 -9.80 0.75
CA GLY A 219 1.53 -10.63 0.29
C GLY A 219 0.20 -10.30 0.94
N LYS A 220 -0.84 -10.85 0.33
CA LYS A 220 -2.21 -10.75 0.80
C LYS A 220 -2.97 -12.03 0.48
N SER A 221 -3.89 -12.39 1.37
CA SER A 221 -4.90 -13.42 1.13
C SER A 221 -6.27 -12.80 1.36
N TYR A 222 -7.22 -13.05 0.49
CA TYR A 222 -8.55 -12.43 0.54
C TYR A 222 -9.64 -13.41 0.11
N GLY A 223 -10.83 -13.23 0.70
CA GLY A 223 -12.02 -13.98 0.35
C GLY A 223 -12.69 -13.48 -0.92
N ALA A 224 -13.54 -14.30 -1.50
CA ALA A 224 -14.34 -13.94 -2.67
C ALA A 224 -15.25 -12.75 -2.38
N ALA A 225 -15.51 -11.94 -3.41
CA ALA A 225 -16.52 -10.89 -3.36
C ALA A 225 -17.91 -11.47 -3.68
N ALA A 226 -18.94 -10.99 -2.97
CA ALA A 226 -20.33 -11.32 -3.23
C ALA A 226 -21.08 -10.13 -3.85
N LEU A 227 -21.84 -10.37 -4.89
CA LEU A 227 -22.64 -9.36 -5.56
C LEU A 227 -24.13 -9.70 -5.47
N THR A 228 -24.94 -8.71 -5.12
CA THR A 228 -26.40 -8.80 -5.24
C THR A 228 -26.95 -7.68 -6.13
N SER A 229 -28.02 -7.96 -6.85
CA SER A 229 -28.80 -6.97 -7.59
C SER A 229 -30.26 -7.08 -7.17
N ASN A 230 -30.85 -5.96 -6.75
CA ASN A 230 -32.21 -5.90 -6.20
C ASN A 230 -32.47 -6.93 -5.08
N GLY A 231 -31.43 -7.24 -4.28
CA GLY A 231 -31.50 -8.21 -3.19
C GLY A 231 -31.27 -9.67 -3.60
N GLU A 232 -31.20 -9.97 -4.90
CA GLU A 232 -30.93 -11.32 -5.40
C GLU A 232 -29.45 -11.52 -5.66
N PRO A 233 -28.86 -12.67 -5.25
CA PRO A 233 -27.47 -12.98 -5.49
C PRO A 233 -27.17 -13.10 -6.99
N ILE A 234 -26.09 -12.50 -7.43
CA ILE A 234 -25.55 -12.70 -8.77
C ILE A 234 -24.31 -13.58 -8.66
N SER A 235 -24.30 -14.71 -9.36
CA SER A 235 -23.12 -15.55 -9.49
C SER A 235 -22.06 -14.83 -10.35
N ILE A 236 -20.87 -14.60 -9.77
CA ILE A 236 -19.74 -14.05 -10.48
C ILE A 236 -18.69 -15.15 -10.63
N GLU A 237 -18.60 -15.74 -11.82
CA GLU A 237 -17.60 -16.77 -12.12
C GLU A 237 -16.24 -16.20 -12.56
N SER A 238 -16.16 -14.89 -12.69
CA SER A 238 -14.93 -14.22 -13.10
C SER A 238 -13.83 -14.34 -12.04
N ALA A 239 -12.66 -14.84 -12.42
CA ALA A 239 -11.54 -15.11 -11.52
C ALA A 239 -11.16 -13.92 -10.61
N PRO A 240 -11.17 -12.65 -11.06
CA PRO A 240 -10.87 -11.51 -10.19
C PRO A 240 -11.79 -11.36 -8.97
N PHE A 241 -13.02 -11.89 -9.00
CA PHE A 241 -13.98 -11.80 -7.89
C PHE A 241 -13.93 -12.99 -6.95
N GLN A 242 -13.11 -13.99 -7.26
CA GLN A 242 -12.92 -15.16 -6.41
C GLN A 242 -11.92 -14.89 -5.30
N GLU A 243 -11.90 -15.79 -4.32
CA GLU A 243 -10.85 -15.79 -3.29
C GLU A 243 -9.46 -15.95 -3.91
N GLY A 244 -8.47 -15.34 -3.31
CA GLY A 244 -7.12 -15.41 -3.84
C GLY A 244 -6.05 -15.10 -2.81
N SER A 245 -4.83 -15.31 -3.25
CA SER A 245 -3.63 -14.89 -2.52
C SER A 245 -2.49 -14.64 -3.48
N TYR A 246 -1.60 -13.74 -3.10
CA TYR A 246 -0.37 -13.48 -3.83
C TYR A 246 0.79 -13.19 -2.87
N LEU A 247 1.99 -13.28 -3.41
CA LEU A 247 3.22 -12.87 -2.77
C LEU A 247 4.11 -12.17 -3.80
N ASP A 248 4.44 -10.93 -3.52
CA ASP A 248 5.37 -10.12 -4.31
C ASP A 248 6.74 -10.09 -3.62
N VAL A 249 7.80 -9.90 -4.42
CA VAL A 249 9.12 -9.58 -3.94
C VAL A 249 9.51 -8.18 -4.42
N ASN A 250 9.95 -7.32 -3.50
CA ASN A 250 10.44 -5.98 -3.77
C ASN A 250 11.93 -5.89 -3.43
N LEU A 251 12.71 -5.40 -4.38
CA LEU A 251 14.14 -5.13 -4.22
C LEU A 251 14.32 -3.62 -4.12
N GLY A 252 14.94 -3.13 -3.06
CA GLY A 252 15.03 -1.71 -2.81
C GLY A 252 16.39 -1.23 -2.33
N ILE A 253 16.67 0.03 -2.60
CA ILE A 253 17.79 0.78 -2.07
C ILE A 253 17.26 2.05 -1.38
N GLN A 254 17.86 2.39 -0.26
CA GLN A 254 17.56 3.62 0.47
C GLN A 254 18.86 4.36 0.76
N GLN A 255 18.86 5.66 0.47
CA GLN A 255 19.87 6.59 0.89
C GLN A 255 19.33 7.47 2.01
N ILE A 256 20.04 7.54 3.13
CA ILE A 256 19.73 8.44 4.25
C ILE A 256 20.80 9.51 4.29
N ILE A 257 20.40 10.78 4.15
CA ILE A 257 21.29 11.93 4.09
C ILE A 257 21.13 12.71 5.40
N ARG A 258 22.23 12.89 6.13
CA ARG A 258 22.28 13.66 7.39
C ARG A 258 21.19 13.29 8.40
N SER A 259 20.75 12.03 8.40
CA SER A 259 19.69 11.47 9.25
C SER A 259 18.28 12.07 9.04
N ASN A 260 18.12 13.12 8.25
CA ASN A 260 16.85 13.84 8.06
C ASN A 260 16.15 13.47 6.75
N ASP A 261 16.92 13.31 5.68
CA ASP A 261 16.40 13.00 4.36
C ASP A 261 16.57 11.55 4.03
N ARG A 262 15.57 10.97 3.37
CA ARG A 262 15.62 9.60 2.85
C ARG A 262 15.15 9.60 1.40
N LEU A 263 15.95 9.00 0.55
CA LEU A 263 15.59 8.67 -0.82
C LEU A 263 15.45 7.16 -0.94
N GLU A 264 14.39 6.70 -1.54
CA GLU A 264 14.07 5.28 -1.66
C GLU A 264 13.72 4.98 -3.12
N LEU A 265 14.25 3.87 -3.61
CA LEU A 265 13.88 3.31 -4.90
C LEU A 265 13.70 1.81 -4.72
N SER A 266 12.58 1.27 -5.22
CA SER A 266 12.37 -0.18 -5.24
C SER A 266 11.67 -0.63 -6.51
N VAL A 267 11.86 -1.91 -6.83
CA VAL A 267 11.21 -2.59 -7.94
C VAL A 267 10.57 -3.87 -7.43
N GLY A 268 9.29 -4.01 -7.68
CA GLY A 268 8.47 -5.14 -7.27
C GLY A 268 8.18 -6.10 -8.43
N PHE A 269 8.16 -7.39 -8.11
CA PHE A 269 7.84 -8.48 -9.03
C PHE A 269 6.88 -9.44 -8.37
N ASP A 270 6.03 -10.09 -9.15
CA ASP A 270 5.22 -11.21 -8.72
C ASP A 270 6.12 -12.43 -8.44
N LEU A 271 5.96 -13.06 -7.28
CA LEU A 271 6.69 -14.28 -6.90
C LEU A 271 5.76 -15.49 -6.88
N ILE A 272 4.60 -15.37 -6.26
CA ILE A 272 3.57 -16.39 -6.20
C ILE A 272 2.24 -15.74 -6.53
N ASN A 273 1.60 -16.17 -7.61
CA ASN A 273 0.41 -15.55 -8.18
C ASN A 273 0.61 -14.05 -8.48
N ARG A 274 -0.44 -13.38 -8.88
CA ARG A 274 -0.41 -11.95 -9.18
C ARG A 274 -1.47 -11.22 -8.37
N SER A 275 -1.12 -10.06 -7.86
CA SER A 275 -2.12 -9.08 -7.48
C SER A 275 -2.92 -8.68 -8.71
N TYR A 276 -4.22 -8.56 -8.60
CA TYR A 276 -5.05 -8.03 -9.68
C TYR A 276 -4.86 -6.54 -9.91
N ARG A 277 -4.34 -5.86 -8.90
CA ARG A 277 -4.07 -4.43 -8.96
C ARG A 277 -2.85 -4.07 -9.80
N HIS A 278 -1.80 -4.89 -9.79
CA HIS A 278 -0.50 -4.53 -10.34
C HIS A 278 -0.19 -5.23 -11.66
N PHE A 279 0.44 -4.49 -12.57
CA PHE A 279 1.18 -5.03 -13.71
C PHE A 279 2.67 -4.89 -13.43
N TYR A 280 3.37 -6.00 -13.43
CA TYR A 280 4.78 -6.04 -13.04
C TYR A 280 5.72 -5.75 -14.22
N PRO A 281 6.90 -5.12 -13.97
CA PRO A 281 7.39 -4.70 -12.66
C PRO A 281 6.70 -3.43 -12.15
N VAL A 282 6.57 -3.32 -10.81
CA VAL A 282 6.12 -2.11 -10.14
C VAL A 282 7.34 -1.34 -9.66
N ILE A 283 7.46 -0.08 -10.07
CA ILE A 283 8.57 0.80 -9.68
C ILE A 283 8.06 1.79 -8.65
N ASN A 284 8.73 1.86 -7.50
CA ASN A 284 8.40 2.77 -6.43
C ASN A 284 9.57 3.72 -6.17
N PHE A 285 9.24 5.00 -6.01
CA PHE A 285 10.17 6.02 -5.56
C PHE A 285 9.59 6.69 -4.32
N GLY A 286 10.46 6.96 -3.34
CA GLY A 286 10.12 7.66 -2.11
C GLY A 286 11.13 8.74 -1.78
N TRP A 287 10.64 9.88 -1.31
CA TRP A 287 11.44 10.90 -0.65
C TRP A 287 10.79 11.27 0.66
N GLN A 288 11.56 11.35 1.74
CA GLN A 288 11.08 11.70 3.07
C GLN A 288 12.02 12.70 3.74
N HIS A 289 11.43 13.68 4.42
CA HIS A 289 12.15 14.66 5.24
C HIS A 289 11.54 14.77 6.64
N TYR A 290 12.38 14.92 7.65
CA TYR A 290 11.97 15.14 9.04
C TYR A 290 12.25 16.59 9.47
N PHE A 291 11.23 17.23 10.05
CA PHE A 291 11.29 18.54 10.68
C PHE A 291 11.22 18.36 12.20
N TYR A 292 12.24 18.82 12.90
CA TYR A 292 12.31 18.80 14.36
C TYR A 292 11.76 20.13 14.88
N LEU A 293 10.69 20.08 15.72
CA LEU A 293 10.02 21.25 16.30
C LEU A 293 10.62 21.61 17.65
#